data_2a1104b7a8fa3ec736c45b28ffc90960
#
_entry.id   2a1104b7a8fa3ec736c45b28ffc90960
#
_cell.length_a   1.000
_cell.length_b   1.000
_cell.length_c   1.000
_cell.angle_alpha   90.00
_cell.angle_beta   90.00
_cell.angle_gamma   90.00
#
_symmetry.space_group_name_H-M   'P 1'
#
loop_
_entity.id
_entity.type
_entity.pdbx_description
1 polymer ?
#
loop_
_entity_poly.entity_id
_entity_poly.type
_entity_poly.pdbx_seq_one_letter_code
_entity_poly.pdbx_strand_id
1 'polypeptide(L)'
;MGDSCWKCRQKNKKKEILELACRVCRRDFKQTRRAFDDGKRESRLPICPTCRRKEASVRLGKLRANQTVAQRSDNGKKARSMVRADSSETVRKQWDTIRSDSQKWKKAKDRLRDLSVKQWKNISDEDRNRRIKAFMGTHGKPRSKGNEELKRMMQDAGLYDGFISEEIFKGFIPDEINHDLRLVVEYYGDIYHCNPMRYEDPNQYVPAIRRTVGEQWRRDRRRLGVFYRCGYSVVVVWEKDFHRDPKREIERIRDEIDKKRATRREVR
;
A
#
# COMPACT_ATOMS: atom_id res chain seq x y z
N MET A 1 1.19 -2.55 62.90
CA MET A 1 1.86 -2.74 61.59
C MET A 1 0.90 -3.45 60.68
N GLY A 2 0.30 -2.74 59.72
CA GLY A 2 -0.79 -3.27 58.91
C GLY A 2 -0.31 -4.25 57.87
N ASP A 3 -0.81 -5.48 57.91
CA ASP A 3 -0.58 -6.51 56.89
C ASP A 3 -1.14 -6.04 55.55
N SER A 4 -0.27 -5.70 54.65
CA SER A 4 -0.69 -5.32 53.32
C SER A 4 -1.36 -6.50 52.62
N CYS A 5 -2.59 -6.31 52.14
CA CYS A 5 -3.43 -7.30 51.47
C CYS A 5 -2.61 -8.03 50.37
N TRP A 6 -2.84 -9.37 50.21
CA TRP A 6 -2.18 -10.23 49.24
C TRP A 6 -2.21 -9.63 47.78
N LYS A 7 -3.33 -9.01 47.37
CA LYS A 7 -3.47 -8.33 46.08
C LYS A 7 -2.54 -7.11 45.96
N CYS A 8 -2.32 -6.37 47.05
CA CYS A 8 -1.39 -5.23 47.04
C CYS A 8 0.07 -5.68 46.98
N ARG A 9 0.43 -6.76 47.72
CA ARG A 9 1.77 -7.39 47.62
C ARG A 9 2.05 -7.90 46.21
N GLN A 10 1.08 -8.50 45.51
CA GLN A 10 1.22 -8.94 44.14
C GLN A 10 1.35 -7.77 43.14
N LYS A 11 0.63 -6.65 43.35
CA LYS A 11 0.77 -5.43 42.54
C LYS A 11 2.16 -4.78 42.66
N ASN A 12 2.72 -4.78 43.87
CA ASN A 12 4.06 -4.21 44.12
C ASN A 12 5.17 -5.08 43.52
N LYS A 13 5.11 -6.40 43.62
CA LYS A 13 6.04 -7.31 42.95
C LYS A 13 6.06 -7.15 41.41
N LYS A 14 4.94 -6.76 40.80
CA LYS A 14 4.87 -6.51 39.35
C LYS A 14 5.71 -5.29 38.91
N LYS A 15 5.96 -4.32 39.80
CA LYS A 15 6.68 -3.09 39.52
C LYS A 15 8.17 -3.15 39.88
N GLU A 16 8.58 -4.11 40.70
CA GLU A 16 9.98 -4.28 41.07
C GLU A 16 10.82 -4.64 39.85
N ILE A 17 11.83 -3.86 39.55
CA ILE A 17 12.77 -4.07 38.45
C ILE A 17 14.05 -4.66 39.02
N LEU A 18 14.47 -5.80 38.46
CA LEU A 18 15.73 -6.46 38.81
C LEU A 18 16.77 -6.16 37.72
N GLU A 19 18.00 -5.92 38.14
CA GLU A 19 19.17 -5.88 37.29
C GLU A 19 19.82 -7.27 37.28
N LEU A 20 19.97 -7.86 36.10
CA LEU A 20 20.38 -9.24 35.93
C LEU A 20 21.42 -9.34 34.81
N ALA A 21 22.45 -10.16 35.02
CA ALA A 21 23.42 -10.50 33.96
C ALA A 21 22.80 -11.54 33.00
N CYS A 22 22.91 -11.29 31.71
CA CYS A 22 22.49 -12.24 30.69
C CYS A 22 23.40 -13.45 30.63
N ARG A 23 22.85 -14.67 30.73
CA ARG A 23 23.66 -15.91 30.67
C ARG A 23 24.43 -16.10 29.36
N VAL A 24 23.94 -15.46 28.26
CA VAL A 24 24.52 -15.64 26.91
C VAL A 24 25.59 -14.60 26.60
N CYS A 25 25.31 -13.32 26.77
CA CYS A 25 26.24 -12.25 26.40
C CYS A 25 26.88 -11.52 27.57
N ARG A 26 26.59 -11.94 28.80
CA ARG A 26 27.10 -11.38 30.07
C ARG A 26 26.75 -9.91 30.30
N ARG A 27 26.01 -9.25 29.44
CA ARG A 27 25.60 -7.85 29.65
C ARG A 27 24.45 -7.78 30.66
N ASP A 28 24.45 -6.73 31.45
CA ASP A 28 23.37 -6.43 32.37
C ASP A 28 22.13 -5.99 31.63
N PHE A 29 20.96 -6.36 32.15
CA PHE A 29 19.68 -5.96 31.61
C PHE A 29 18.62 -5.88 32.73
N LYS A 30 17.60 -5.07 32.50
CA LYS A 30 16.51 -4.89 33.46
C LYS A 30 15.33 -5.78 33.12
N GLN A 31 14.79 -6.46 34.13
CA GLN A 31 13.63 -7.33 34.02
C GLN A 31 12.73 -7.16 35.24
N THR A 32 11.40 -7.25 35.05
CA THR A 32 10.49 -7.19 36.18
C THR A 32 10.59 -8.47 37.05
N ARG A 33 10.45 -8.33 38.35
CA ARG A 33 10.47 -9.46 39.31
C ARG A 33 9.52 -10.58 38.89
N ARG A 34 8.31 -10.24 38.46
CA ARG A 34 7.35 -11.21 37.96
C ARG A 34 7.89 -12.01 36.77
N ALA A 35 8.44 -11.37 35.77
CA ALA A 35 8.97 -12.06 34.59
C ALA A 35 10.18 -12.94 34.93
N PHE A 36 10.96 -12.57 35.97
CA PHE A 36 12.05 -13.40 36.49
C PHE A 36 11.52 -14.63 37.22
N ASP A 37 10.51 -14.47 38.12
CA ASP A 37 9.90 -15.57 38.89
C ASP A 37 9.18 -16.54 37.94
N ASP A 38 8.47 -16.06 36.93
CA ASP A 38 7.86 -16.90 35.89
C ASP A 38 8.92 -17.68 35.08
N GLY A 39 10.06 -17.08 34.78
CA GLY A 39 11.21 -17.74 34.13
C GLY A 39 11.82 -18.85 35.04
N LYS A 40 11.94 -18.61 36.35
CA LYS A 40 12.45 -19.59 37.30
C LYS A 40 11.55 -20.82 37.38
N ARG A 41 10.22 -20.64 37.38
CA ARG A 41 9.23 -21.78 37.40
C ARG A 41 9.40 -22.68 36.17
N GLU A 42 9.84 -22.14 35.05
CA GLU A 42 10.09 -22.86 33.80
C GLU A 42 11.55 -23.30 33.66
N SER A 43 12.35 -23.25 34.72
CA SER A 43 13.80 -23.59 34.75
C SER A 43 14.62 -22.78 33.72
N ARG A 44 14.18 -21.60 33.39
CA ARG A 44 14.86 -20.72 32.41
C ARG A 44 15.79 -19.74 33.13
N LEU A 45 17.07 -19.77 32.78
CA LEU A 45 18.04 -18.79 33.25
C LEU A 45 17.79 -17.41 32.59
N PRO A 46 18.18 -16.30 33.24
CA PRO A 46 17.92 -14.97 32.72
C PRO A 46 18.67 -14.73 31.40
N ILE A 47 17.93 -14.30 30.37
CA ILE A 47 18.45 -13.97 29.04
C ILE A 47 17.91 -12.61 28.64
N CYS A 48 18.79 -11.70 28.21
CA CYS A 48 18.38 -10.38 27.75
C CYS A 48 17.49 -10.46 26.49
N PRO A 49 16.64 -9.45 26.22
CA PRO A 49 15.71 -9.46 25.09
C PRO A 49 16.38 -9.68 23.74
N THR A 50 17.60 -9.18 23.55
CA THR A 50 18.37 -9.34 22.31
C THR A 50 18.81 -10.79 22.09
N CYS A 51 19.37 -11.44 23.11
CA CYS A 51 19.79 -12.84 23.03
C CYS A 51 18.58 -13.77 22.89
N ARG A 52 17.49 -13.49 23.61
CA ARG A 52 16.21 -14.23 23.48
C ARG A 52 15.67 -14.20 22.05
N ARG A 53 15.70 -13.04 21.39
CA ARG A 53 15.29 -12.94 19.97
C ARG A 53 16.19 -13.74 19.04
N LYS A 54 17.53 -13.72 19.27
CA LYS A 54 18.47 -14.52 18.48
C LYS A 54 18.24 -16.02 18.66
N GLU A 55 18.09 -16.51 19.91
CA GLU A 55 17.79 -17.93 20.18
C GLU A 55 16.43 -18.35 19.55
N ALA A 56 15.40 -17.52 19.65
CA ALA A 56 14.09 -17.78 19.03
C ALA A 56 14.21 -17.83 17.50
N SER A 57 14.97 -16.94 16.90
CA SER A 57 15.20 -16.91 15.44
C SER A 57 15.92 -18.17 14.95
N VAL A 58 16.98 -18.61 15.66
CA VAL A 58 17.69 -19.86 15.33
C VAL A 58 16.78 -21.08 15.49
N ARG A 59 15.99 -21.14 16.56
CA ARG A 59 15.02 -22.23 16.79
C ARG A 59 13.96 -22.28 15.69
N LEU A 60 13.41 -21.13 15.30
CA LEU A 60 12.46 -21.02 14.20
C LEU A 60 13.09 -21.41 12.86
N GLY A 61 14.34 -21.02 12.63
CA GLY A 61 15.10 -21.42 11.44
C GLY A 61 15.24 -22.93 11.33
N LYS A 62 15.63 -23.62 12.43
CA LYS A 62 15.73 -25.08 12.50
C LYS A 62 14.37 -25.77 12.27
N LEU A 63 13.29 -25.25 12.88
CA LEU A 63 11.95 -25.78 12.67
C LEU A 63 11.49 -25.61 11.21
N ARG A 64 11.82 -24.48 10.57
CA ARG A 64 11.48 -24.23 9.17
C ARG A 64 12.28 -25.08 8.19
N ALA A 65 13.54 -25.39 8.51
CA ALA A 65 14.39 -26.25 7.69
C ALA A 65 13.84 -27.68 7.57
N ASN A 66 13.19 -28.17 8.65
CA ASN A 66 12.62 -29.52 8.71
C ASN A 66 11.18 -29.63 8.20
N GLN A 67 10.59 -28.53 7.68
CA GLN A 67 9.20 -28.53 7.18
C GLN A 67 9.18 -28.45 5.65
N THR A 68 8.30 -29.21 5.03
CA THR A 68 8.00 -29.08 3.59
C THR A 68 7.37 -27.71 3.28
N VAL A 69 7.42 -27.30 2.01
CA VAL A 69 6.81 -26.03 1.56
C VAL A 69 5.30 -26.01 1.88
N ALA A 70 4.61 -27.13 1.70
CA ALA A 70 3.18 -27.28 2.01
C ALA A 70 2.91 -27.10 3.51
N GLN A 71 3.66 -27.80 4.38
CA GLN A 71 3.55 -27.66 5.83
C GLN A 71 3.83 -26.25 6.32
N ARG A 72 4.79 -25.54 5.72
CA ARG A 72 5.06 -24.11 6.02
C ARG A 72 3.90 -23.21 5.65
N SER A 73 3.27 -23.46 4.50
CA SER A 73 2.09 -22.72 4.05
C SER A 73 0.91 -22.92 4.98
N ASP A 74 0.60 -24.16 5.35
CA ASP A 74 -0.54 -24.48 6.21
C ASP A 74 -0.36 -24.02 7.67
N ASN A 75 0.84 -24.17 8.22
CA ASN A 75 1.16 -23.62 9.53
C ASN A 75 1.09 -22.08 9.53
N GLY A 76 1.50 -21.43 8.43
CA GLY A 76 1.37 -19.99 8.25
C GLY A 76 -0.09 -19.53 8.12
N LYS A 77 -0.97 -20.33 7.52
CA LYS A 77 -2.41 -20.07 7.45
C LYS A 77 -3.07 -20.25 8.82
N LYS A 78 -2.77 -21.35 9.54
CA LYS A 78 -3.26 -21.62 10.91
C LYS A 78 -2.80 -20.53 11.89
N ALA A 79 -1.53 -20.16 11.88
CA ALA A 79 -1.01 -19.09 12.75
C ALA A 79 -1.70 -17.74 12.45
N ARG A 80 -1.92 -17.42 11.19
CA ARG A 80 -2.63 -16.18 10.78
C ARG A 80 -4.10 -16.20 11.15
N SER A 81 -4.78 -17.35 11.12
CA SER A 81 -6.17 -17.47 11.54
C SER A 81 -6.31 -17.34 13.06
N MET A 82 -5.42 -17.95 13.84
CA MET A 82 -5.41 -17.83 15.31
C MET A 82 -5.08 -16.41 15.78
N VAL A 83 -4.06 -15.76 15.18
CA VAL A 83 -3.72 -14.36 15.49
C VAL A 83 -4.83 -13.41 15.05
N ARG A 84 -5.57 -13.72 13.98
CA ARG A 84 -6.74 -12.90 13.57
C ARG A 84 -7.94 -13.04 14.49
N ALA A 85 -8.19 -14.20 15.09
CA ALA A 85 -9.33 -14.39 15.98
C ALA A 85 -9.16 -13.61 17.30
N ASP A 86 -8.00 -13.70 17.94
CA ASP A 86 -7.75 -13.08 19.26
C ASP A 86 -7.37 -11.60 19.18
N SER A 87 -6.57 -11.21 18.16
CA SER A 87 -6.17 -9.82 17.99
C SER A 87 -7.27 -8.96 17.34
N SER A 88 -8.17 -9.57 16.55
CA SER A 88 -9.19 -8.80 15.84
C SER A 88 -10.22 -8.16 16.77
N GLU A 89 -10.62 -8.81 17.85
CA GLU A 89 -11.60 -8.26 18.78
C GLU A 89 -11.00 -7.17 19.67
N THR A 90 -9.81 -7.40 20.21
CA THR A 90 -9.09 -6.39 21.01
C THR A 90 -8.69 -5.17 20.17
N VAL A 91 -8.19 -5.41 18.96
CA VAL A 91 -7.86 -4.35 18.00
C VAL A 91 -9.12 -3.62 17.55
N ARG A 92 -10.22 -4.34 17.28
CA ARG A 92 -11.52 -3.77 16.94
C ARG A 92 -12.06 -2.86 18.05
N LYS A 93 -12.06 -3.32 19.31
CA LYS A 93 -12.46 -2.50 20.47
C LYS A 93 -11.59 -1.26 20.64
N GLN A 94 -10.27 -1.35 20.43
CA GLN A 94 -9.38 -0.20 20.45
C GLN A 94 -9.70 0.80 19.33
N TRP A 95 -9.93 0.31 18.11
CA TRP A 95 -10.31 1.17 16.98
C TRP A 95 -11.68 1.81 17.16
N ASP A 96 -12.65 1.08 17.75
CA ASP A 96 -13.97 1.65 18.03
C ASP A 96 -13.89 2.77 19.09
N THR A 97 -13.06 2.58 20.13
CA THR A 97 -12.76 3.64 21.11
C THR A 97 -12.07 4.85 20.48
N ILE A 98 -11.15 4.65 19.52
CA ILE A 98 -10.49 5.75 18.80
C ILE A 98 -11.46 6.45 17.85
N ARG A 99 -12.35 5.69 17.19
CA ARG A 99 -13.36 6.25 16.25
C ARG A 99 -14.43 7.06 16.94
N SER A 100 -14.81 6.69 18.17
CA SER A 100 -15.80 7.43 18.97
C SER A 100 -15.31 8.81 19.41
N ASP A 101 -13.97 9.03 19.47
CA ASP A 101 -13.34 10.30 19.75
C ASP A 101 -12.82 10.94 18.45
N SER A 102 -13.50 11.96 17.97
CA SER A 102 -13.20 12.61 16.69
C SER A 102 -11.77 13.19 16.62
N GLN A 103 -11.23 13.67 17.71
CA GLN A 103 -9.85 14.21 17.76
C GLN A 103 -8.81 13.09 17.75
N LYS A 104 -9.02 12.01 18.52
CA LYS A 104 -8.14 10.83 18.49
C LYS A 104 -8.16 10.16 17.13
N TRP A 105 -9.34 10.06 16.52
CA TRP A 105 -9.48 9.52 15.17
C TRP A 105 -8.72 10.34 14.12
N LYS A 106 -8.83 11.68 14.17
CA LYS A 106 -8.08 12.57 13.27
C LYS A 106 -6.58 12.37 13.43
N LYS A 107 -6.06 12.41 14.69
CA LYS A 107 -4.63 12.18 14.97
C LYS A 107 -4.14 10.81 14.50
N ALA A 108 -4.92 9.75 14.69
CA ALA A 108 -4.57 8.40 14.24
C ALA A 108 -4.50 8.32 12.71
N LYS A 109 -5.46 8.91 12.00
CA LYS A 109 -5.45 9.00 10.53
C LYS A 109 -4.25 9.77 10.00
N ASP A 110 -3.94 10.91 10.59
CA ASP A 110 -2.80 11.74 10.17
C ASP A 110 -1.49 10.98 10.39
N ARG A 111 -1.31 10.34 11.53
CA ARG A 111 -0.14 9.50 11.82
C ARG A 111 0.02 8.33 10.83
N LEU A 112 -1.07 7.62 10.51
CA LEU A 112 -1.04 6.53 9.53
C LEU A 112 -0.71 7.04 8.12
N ARG A 113 -1.25 8.22 7.75
CA ARG A 113 -0.93 8.87 6.49
C ARG A 113 0.55 9.22 6.41
N ASP A 114 1.11 9.83 7.47
CA ASP A 114 2.53 10.22 7.51
C ASP A 114 3.46 9.01 7.46
N LEU A 115 3.13 7.94 8.16
CA LEU A 115 3.88 6.68 8.09
C LEU A 115 3.83 6.08 6.68
N SER A 116 2.65 6.07 6.06
CA SER A 116 2.49 5.61 4.68
C SER A 116 3.30 6.45 3.70
N VAL A 117 3.22 7.79 3.81
CA VAL A 117 4.01 8.70 2.96
C VAL A 117 5.51 8.47 3.13
N LYS A 118 6.00 8.31 4.38
CA LYS A 118 7.42 8.01 4.66
C LYS A 118 7.84 6.68 4.05
N GLN A 119 7.03 5.63 4.19
CA GLN A 119 7.30 4.34 3.57
C GLN A 119 7.41 4.43 2.05
N TRP A 120 6.46 5.15 1.40
CA TRP A 120 6.44 5.27 -0.05
C TRP A 120 7.56 6.16 -0.60
N LYS A 121 8.06 7.13 0.18
CA LYS A 121 9.21 7.96 -0.22
C LYS A 121 10.54 7.20 -0.21
N ASN A 122 10.69 6.27 0.71
CA ASN A 122 11.96 5.56 0.94
C ASN A 122 12.04 4.17 0.29
N ILE A 123 11.03 3.81 -0.50
CA ILE A 123 10.99 2.53 -1.19
C ILE A 123 11.56 2.68 -2.60
N SER A 124 12.38 1.71 -3.05
CA SER A 124 12.88 1.69 -4.43
C SER A 124 11.74 1.54 -5.44
N ASP A 125 11.99 1.93 -6.71
CA ASP A 125 11.00 1.77 -7.76
C ASP A 125 10.68 0.27 -7.99
N GLU A 126 11.66 -0.64 -7.86
CA GLU A 126 11.47 -2.09 -7.97
C GLU A 126 10.54 -2.62 -6.87
N ASP A 127 10.77 -2.22 -5.62
CA ASP A 127 9.92 -2.64 -4.50
C ASP A 127 8.51 -2.04 -4.60
N ARG A 128 8.40 -0.80 -5.09
CA ARG A 128 7.12 -0.16 -5.36
C ARG A 128 6.35 -0.93 -6.44
N ASN A 129 6.99 -1.23 -7.55
CA ASN A 129 6.41 -1.99 -8.65
C ASN A 129 6.01 -3.41 -8.21
N ARG A 130 6.84 -4.08 -7.40
CA ARG A 130 6.53 -5.39 -6.82
C ARG A 130 5.27 -5.35 -5.94
N ARG A 131 5.12 -4.32 -5.10
CA ARG A 131 3.91 -4.15 -4.25
C ARG A 131 2.67 -3.87 -5.08
N ILE A 132 2.78 -3.06 -6.14
CA ILE A 132 1.68 -2.78 -7.05
C ILE A 132 1.29 -4.06 -7.79
N LYS A 133 2.24 -4.83 -8.33
CA LYS A 133 1.97 -6.15 -8.96
C LYS A 133 1.27 -7.11 -8.01
N ALA A 134 1.74 -7.22 -6.77
CA ALA A 134 1.13 -8.09 -5.78
C ALA A 134 -0.32 -7.66 -5.44
N PHE A 135 -0.58 -6.37 -5.36
CA PHE A 135 -1.92 -5.84 -5.15
C PHE A 135 -2.85 -6.14 -6.35
N MET A 136 -2.37 -5.93 -7.57
CA MET A 136 -3.12 -6.21 -8.78
C MET A 136 -3.39 -7.71 -8.96
N GLY A 137 -2.40 -8.56 -8.70
CA GLY A 137 -2.57 -10.02 -8.77
C GLY A 137 -3.61 -10.58 -7.80
N THR A 138 -3.91 -9.85 -6.70
CA THR A 138 -4.93 -10.27 -5.72
C THR A 138 -6.31 -9.67 -5.97
N HIS A 139 -6.41 -8.51 -6.64
CA HIS A 139 -7.66 -7.76 -6.75
C HIS A 139 -8.12 -7.54 -8.20
N GLY A 140 -7.22 -7.79 -9.19
CA GLY A 140 -7.44 -7.39 -10.58
C GLY A 140 -7.62 -5.87 -10.72
N LYS A 141 -7.28 -5.28 -11.84
CA LYS A 141 -7.76 -3.94 -12.19
C LYS A 141 -8.99 -4.13 -13.06
N PRO A 142 -10.22 -3.91 -12.55
CA PRO A 142 -11.36 -3.93 -13.45
C PRO A 142 -11.17 -2.78 -14.45
N ARG A 143 -10.96 -3.11 -15.71
CA ARG A 143 -11.01 -2.12 -16.76
C ARG A 143 -12.44 -1.66 -16.91
N SER A 144 -12.62 -0.36 -17.12
CA SER A 144 -13.95 0.11 -17.52
C SER A 144 -14.25 -0.36 -18.94
N LYS A 145 -15.53 -0.66 -19.20
CA LYS A 145 -15.97 -1.04 -20.56
C LYS A 145 -15.55 -0.01 -21.61
N GLY A 146 -15.59 1.29 -21.24
CA GLY A 146 -15.17 2.37 -22.14
C GLY A 146 -13.67 2.35 -22.46
N ASN A 147 -12.81 2.00 -21.47
CA ASN A 147 -11.39 1.84 -21.75
C ASN A 147 -11.10 0.65 -22.67
N GLU A 148 -11.80 -0.48 -22.49
CA GLU A 148 -11.68 -1.63 -23.39
C GLU A 148 -12.16 -1.30 -24.81
N GLU A 149 -13.24 -0.53 -24.93
CA GLU A 149 -13.75 -0.07 -26.20
C GLU A 149 -12.80 0.90 -26.90
N LEU A 150 -12.24 1.88 -26.17
CA LEU A 150 -11.21 2.78 -26.67
C LEU A 150 -10.02 1.99 -27.24
N LYS A 151 -9.52 1.02 -26.47
CA LYS A 151 -8.42 0.15 -26.91
C LYS A 151 -8.77 -0.61 -28.19
N ARG A 152 -9.95 -1.22 -28.27
CA ARG A 152 -10.41 -1.93 -29.45
C ARG A 152 -10.47 -0.99 -30.65
N MET A 153 -11.03 0.20 -30.51
CA MET A 153 -11.10 1.18 -31.59
C MET A 153 -9.72 1.66 -32.06
N MET A 154 -8.75 1.82 -31.14
CA MET A 154 -7.36 2.10 -31.52
C MET A 154 -6.75 0.94 -32.31
N GLN A 155 -7.05 -0.32 -31.95
CA GLN A 155 -6.60 -1.51 -32.69
C GLN A 155 -7.22 -1.57 -34.10
N ASP A 156 -8.52 -1.39 -34.20
CA ASP A 156 -9.26 -1.40 -35.47
C ASP A 156 -8.79 -0.27 -36.40
N ALA A 157 -8.36 0.87 -35.84
CA ALA A 157 -7.81 1.98 -36.60
C ALA A 157 -6.30 1.86 -36.93
N GLY A 158 -5.64 0.75 -36.54
CA GLY A 158 -4.21 0.53 -36.75
C GLY A 158 -3.29 1.46 -35.96
N LEU A 159 -3.78 2.03 -34.87
CA LEU A 159 -3.04 2.99 -34.01
C LEU A 159 -2.37 2.32 -32.80
N TYR A 160 -2.60 1.04 -32.56
CA TYR A 160 -2.22 0.38 -31.33
C TYR A 160 -0.78 -0.19 -31.34
N ASP A 161 -0.09 -0.13 -32.47
CA ASP A 161 1.27 -0.66 -32.59
C ASP A 161 2.25 -0.01 -31.61
N GLY A 162 2.98 -0.88 -30.88
CA GLY A 162 3.92 -0.49 -29.83
C GLY A 162 3.30 0.04 -28.53
N PHE A 163 1.96 0.01 -28.38
CA PHE A 163 1.32 0.31 -27.11
C PHE A 163 1.28 -0.94 -26.21
N ILE A 164 1.53 -0.70 -24.92
CA ILE A 164 1.50 -1.72 -23.85
C ILE A 164 0.45 -1.29 -22.82
N SER A 165 -0.46 -2.19 -22.52
CA SER A 165 -1.48 -2.02 -21.47
C SER A 165 -0.96 -2.45 -20.11
N GLU A 166 -1.42 -1.79 -19.06
CA GLU A 166 -1.21 -2.22 -17.66
C GLU A 166 0.26 -2.33 -17.23
N GLU A 167 1.16 -1.70 -17.95
CA GLU A 167 2.55 -1.61 -17.53
C GLU A 167 2.69 -0.71 -16.30
N ILE A 168 3.54 -1.13 -15.35
CA ILE A 168 3.85 -0.30 -14.20
C ILE A 168 4.99 0.64 -14.55
N PHE A 169 4.67 1.92 -14.72
CA PHE A 169 5.63 2.96 -15.02
C PHE A 169 5.75 3.95 -13.84
N LYS A 170 6.94 4.02 -13.22
CA LYS A 170 7.23 4.94 -12.09
C LYS A 170 6.18 4.91 -10.97
N GLY A 171 5.65 3.71 -10.67
CA GLY A 171 4.66 3.51 -9.61
C GLY A 171 3.22 3.87 -9.98
N PHE A 172 2.96 4.14 -11.25
CA PHE A 172 1.63 4.32 -11.83
C PHE A 172 1.38 3.25 -12.89
N ILE A 173 0.12 3.02 -13.18
CA ILE A 173 -0.31 2.11 -14.25
C ILE A 173 -1.11 2.94 -15.22
N PRO A 174 -0.50 3.39 -16.34
CA PRO A 174 -1.25 4.01 -17.43
C PRO A 174 -2.21 3.01 -18.06
N ASP A 175 -3.27 3.49 -18.67
CA ASP A 175 -4.17 2.62 -19.41
C ASP A 175 -3.43 2.04 -20.62
N GLU A 176 -2.81 2.90 -21.42
CA GLU A 176 -1.99 2.50 -22.57
C GLU A 176 -0.71 3.36 -22.62
N ILE A 177 0.46 2.75 -22.82
CA ILE A 177 1.75 3.45 -22.93
C ILE A 177 2.52 2.97 -24.16
N ASN A 178 3.11 3.91 -24.87
CA ASN A 178 4.05 3.64 -25.98
C ASN A 178 5.38 4.31 -25.66
N HIS A 179 6.41 3.51 -25.42
CA HIS A 179 7.74 4.01 -25.04
C HIS A 179 8.48 4.62 -26.21
N ASP A 180 8.29 4.08 -27.41
CA ASP A 180 8.94 4.56 -28.62
C ASP A 180 8.47 5.95 -29.00
N LEU A 181 7.19 6.19 -28.90
CA LEU A 181 6.57 7.49 -29.16
C LEU A 181 6.62 8.41 -27.95
N ARG A 182 6.98 7.91 -26.76
CA ARG A 182 6.82 8.60 -25.48
C ARG A 182 5.41 9.17 -25.32
N LEU A 183 4.42 8.32 -25.55
CA LEU A 183 3.01 8.68 -25.53
C LEU A 183 2.25 7.80 -24.55
N VAL A 184 1.40 8.43 -23.75
CA VAL A 184 0.45 7.75 -22.85
C VAL A 184 -0.96 8.12 -23.29
N VAL A 185 -1.87 7.17 -23.32
CA VAL A 185 -3.31 7.39 -23.52
C VAL A 185 -4.03 6.93 -22.24
N GLU A 186 -4.84 7.81 -21.65
CA GLU A 186 -5.58 7.59 -20.44
C GLU A 186 -7.08 7.79 -20.70
N TYR A 187 -7.90 6.83 -20.32
CA TYR A 187 -9.36 6.93 -20.35
C TYR A 187 -9.88 7.41 -18.99
N TYR A 188 -10.46 8.59 -18.94
CA TYR A 188 -10.95 9.20 -17.72
C TYR A 188 -12.48 9.09 -17.61
N GLY A 189 -12.95 8.24 -16.70
CA GLY A 189 -14.36 8.19 -16.32
C GLY A 189 -14.78 9.50 -15.64
N ASP A 190 -15.88 10.09 -16.10
CA ASP A 190 -16.33 11.42 -15.66
C ASP A 190 -16.52 11.56 -14.15
N ILE A 191 -17.05 10.51 -13.51
CA ILE A 191 -17.26 10.50 -12.05
C ILE A 191 -15.95 10.29 -11.30
N TYR A 192 -15.12 9.35 -11.78
CA TYR A 192 -13.92 8.91 -11.06
C TYR A 192 -12.77 9.92 -11.13
N HIS A 193 -12.73 10.71 -12.20
CA HIS A 193 -11.74 11.78 -12.42
C HIS A 193 -12.33 13.18 -12.27
N CYS A 194 -13.63 13.29 -11.92
CA CYS A 194 -14.35 14.54 -11.75
C CYS A 194 -14.20 15.46 -12.98
N ASN A 195 -14.76 15.01 -14.10
CA ASN A 195 -14.71 15.78 -15.35
C ASN A 195 -15.08 17.25 -15.11
N PRO A 196 -14.20 18.22 -15.44
CA PRO A 196 -14.47 19.65 -15.20
C PRO A 196 -15.75 20.17 -15.89
N MET A 197 -16.19 19.53 -16.97
CA MET A 197 -17.47 19.86 -17.62
C MET A 197 -18.72 19.41 -16.81
N ARG A 198 -18.51 18.62 -15.77
CA ARG A 198 -19.57 18.12 -14.89
C ARG A 198 -19.44 18.63 -13.47
N TYR A 199 -18.23 18.89 -13.01
CA TYR A 199 -17.89 19.30 -11.65
C TYR A 199 -17.16 20.62 -11.68
N GLU A 200 -17.80 21.69 -11.18
CA GLU A 200 -17.25 23.04 -11.19
C GLU A 200 -16.64 23.42 -9.84
N ASP A 201 -17.28 22.97 -8.73
CA ASP A 201 -16.82 23.30 -7.38
C ASP A 201 -15.75 22.31 -6.90
N PRO A 202 -14.50 22.75 -6.68
CA PRO A 202 -13.43 21.90 -6.17
C PRO A 202 -13.67 21.38 -4.74
N ASN A 203 -14.57 22.02 -3.98
CA ASN A 203 -14.91 21.59 -2.63
C ASN A 203 -16.05 20.56 -2.60
N GLN A 204 -16.75 20.37 -3.71
CA GLN A 204 -17.82 19.38 -3.81
C GLN A 204 -17.28 17.98 -3.46
N TYR A 205 -17.93 17.32 -2.48
CA TYR A 205 -17.62 15.94 -2.11
C TYR A 205 -18.30 14.95 -3.05
N VAL A 206 -17.53 14.00 -3.59
CA VAL A 206 -18.03 12.96 -4.50
C VAL A 206 -18.02 11.60 -3.78
N PRO A 207 -19.17 11.06 -3.37
CA PRO A 207 -19.28 9.84 -2.59
C PRO A 207 -18.64 8.61 -3.27
N ALA A 208 -18.78 8.49 -4.58
CA ALA A 208 -18.25 7.37 -5.37
C ALA A 208 -16.73 7.21 -5.23
N ILE A 209 -16.01 8.30 -5.08
CA ILE A 209 -14.53 8.30 -4.92
C ILE A 209 -14.09 8.66 -3.50
N ARG A 210 -15.03 8.99 -2.60
CA ARG A 210 -14.79 9.33 -1.19
C ARG A 210 -13.79 10.46 -0.99
N ARG A 211 -13.88 11.51 -1.82
CA ARG A 211 -13.02 12.71 -1.74
C ARG A 211 -13.67 13.90 -2.43
N THR A 212 -13.08 15.09 -2.27
CA THR A 212 -13.52 16.26 -3.00
C THR A 212 -13.00 16.28 -4.43
N VAL A 213 -13.69 17.01 -5.30
CA VAL A 213 -13.31 17.25 -6.69
C VAL A 213 -11.86 17.78 -6.77
N GLY A 214 -11.53 18.80 -5.99
CA GLY A 214 -10.19 19.38 -5.97
C GLY A 214 -9.10 18.41 -5.48
N GLU A 215 -9.42 17.48 -4.56
CA GLU A 215 -8.50 16.42 -4.15
C GLU A 215 -8.24 15.45 -5.30
N GLN A 216 -9.27 15.11 -6.07
CA GLN A 216 -9.11 14.24 -7.24
C GLN A 216 -8.28 14.93 -8.33
N TRP A 217 -8.58 16.17 -8.69
CA TRP A 217 -7.80 16.92 -9.67
C TRP A 217 -6.32 17.07 -9.28
N ARG A 218 -6.02 17.32 -7.99
CA ARG A 218 -4.62 17.36 -7.51
C ARG A 218 -3.93 16.01 -7.65
N ARG A 219 -4.66 14.92 -7.46
CA ARG A 219 -4.12 13.56 -7.60
C ARG A 219 -3.81 13.24 -9.06
N ASP A 220 -4.74 13.54 -9.96
CA ASP A 220 -4.58 13.32 -11.40
C ASP A 220 -3.45 14.19 -11.96
N ARG A 221 -3.39 15.48 -11.60
CA ARG A 221 -2.30 16.37 -11.99
C ARG A 221 -0.94 15.84 -11.54
N ARG A 222 -0.83 15.28 -10.33
CA ARG A 222 0.43 14.66 -9.88
C ARG A 222 0.79 13.42 -10.71
N ARG A 223 -0.20 12.60 -11.05
CA ARG A 223 -0.01 11.42 -11.91
C ARG A 223 0.48 11.83 -13.30
N LEU A 224 -0.24 12.71 -13.97
CA LEU A 224 0.14 13.22 -15.29
C LEU A 224 1.50 13.93 -15.26
N GLY A 225 1.78 14.68 -14.20
CA GLY A 225 3.07 15.35 -14.01
C GLY A 225 4.25 14.39 -13.90
N VAL A 226 4.07 13.13 -13.53
CA VAL A 226 5.15 12.11 -13.59
C VAL A 226 5.46 11.76 -15.04
N PHE A 227 4.44 11.52 -15.86
CA PHE A 227 4.64 11.22 -17.28
C PHE A 227 5.32 12.38 -18.01
N TYR A 228 4.85 13.61 -17.82
CA TYR A 228 5.46 14.80 -18.42
C TYR A 228 6.93 14.97 -18.03
N ARG A 229 7.29 14.81 -16.74
CA ARG A 229 8.69 14.90 -16.29
C ARG A 229 9.58 13.79 -16.87
N CYS A 230 9.00 12.66 -17.25
CA CYS A 230 9.71 11.59 -17.95
C CYS A 230 9.73 11.78 -19.47
N GLY A 231 9.25 12.92 -19.99
CA GLY A 231 9.27 13.26 -21.42
C GLY A 231 8.15 12.62 -22.23
N TYR A 232 7.08 12.14 -21.58
CA TYR A 232 5.91 11.60 -22.27
C TYR A 232 4.87 12.69 -22.51
N SER A 233 4.23 12.66 -23.68
CA SER A 233 2.95 13.32 -23.89
C SER A 233 1.83 12.45 -23.34
N VAL A 234 0.73 13.08 -22.94
CA VAL A 234 -0.44 12.34 -22.44
C VAL A 234 -1.69 12.81 -23.16
N VAL A 235 -2.41 11.89 -23.76
CA VAL A 235 -3.76 12.10 -24.31
C VAL A 235 -4.76 11.59 -23.30
N VAL A 236 -5.54 12.49 -22.71
CA VAL A 236 -6.66 12.14 -21.84
C VAL A 236 -7.94 12.10 -22.67
N VAL A 237 -8.62 10.96 -22.68
CA VAL A 237 -9.90 10.74 -23.33
C VAL A 237 -10.98 10.71 -22.25
N TRP A 238 -11.87 11.70 -22.24
CA TRP A 238 -12.98 11.74 -21.29
C TRP A 238 -14.12 10.83 -21.72
N GLU A 239 -14.71 10.11 -20.79
CA GLU A 239 -15.84 9.20 -21.00
C GLU A 239 -16.97 9.87 -21.78
N LYS A 240 -17.39 11.08 -21.37
CA LYS A 240 -18.46 11.85 -22.03
C LYS A 240 -18.11 12.19 -23.47
N ASP A 241 -16.89 12.63 -23.75
CA ASP A 241 -16.46 13.02 -25.08
C ASP A 241 -16.32 11.79 -25.98
N PHE A 242 -15.78 10.71 -25.46
CA PHE A 242 -15.69 9.43 -26.15
C PHE A 242 -17.08 8.88 -26.53
N HIS A 243 -18.04 8.88 -25.59
CA HIS A 243 -19.39 8.40 -25.88
C HIS A 243 -20.14 9.30 -26.86
N ARG A 244 -19.85 10.61 -26.85
CA ARG A 244 -20.47 11.56 -27.79
C ARG A 244 -19.94 11.39 -29.21
N ASP A 245 -18.64 11.24 -29.39
CA ASP A 245 -18.00 11.10 -30.70
C ASP A 245 -16.71 10.28 -30.58
N PRO A 246 -16.82 8.95 -30.58
CA PRO A 246 -15.65 8.06 -30.51
C PRO A 246 -14.65 8.26 -31.65
N LYS A 247 -15.16 8.53 -32.89
CA LYS A 247 -14.32 8.72 -34.06
C LYS A 247 -13.41 9.95 -33.91
N ARG A 248 -13.96 11.04 -33.42
CA ARG A 248 -13.18 12.26 -33.16
C ARG A 248 -12.06 12.02 -32.13
N GLU A 249 -12.35 11.26 -31.07
CA GLU A 249 -11.32 10.95 -30.07
C GLU A 249 -10.21 10.06 -30.65
N ILE A 250 -10.55 9.12 -31.52
CA ILE A 250 -9.56 8.31 -32.26
C ILE A 250 -8.72 9.16 -33.21
N GLU A 251 -9.32 10.10 -33.95
CA GLU A 251 -8.57 11.03 -34.80
C GLU A 251 -7.62 11.91 -33.96
N ARG A 252 -8.05 12.39 -32.80
CA ARG A 252 -7.20 13.15 -31.90
C ARG A 252 -5.98 12.36 -31.42
N ILE A 253 -6.16 11.06 -31.15
CA ILE A 253 -5.04 10.16 -30.82
C ILE A 253 -4.13 9.96 -32.03
N ARG A 254 -4.69 9.79 -33.23
CA ARG A 254 -3.95 9.66 -34.48
C ARG A 254 -3.06 10.87 -34.72
N ASP A 255 -3.61 12.07 -34.63
CA ASP A 255 -2.88 13.32 -34.79
C ASP A 255 -1.67 13.41 -33.86
N GLU A 256 -1.83 12.98 -32.60
CA GLU A 256 -0.73 13.01 -31.64
C GLU A 256 0.34 11.94 -31.96
N ILE A 257 -0.05 10.76 -32.40
CA ILE A 257 0.85 9.72 -32.88
C ILE A 257 1.66 10.22 -34.09
N ASP A 258 1.00 10.84 -35.06
CA ASP A 258 1.65 11.32 -36.29
C ASP A 258 2.60 12.47 -36.00
N LYS A 259 2.27 13.41 -35.12
CA LYS A 259 3.19 14.42 -34.60
C LYS A 259 4.44 13.79 -33.99
N LYS A 260 4.28 12.78 -33.15
CA LYS A 260 5.42 12.09 -32.52
C LYS A 260 6.28 11.35 -33.53
N ARG A 261 5.68 10.72 -34.53
CA ARG A 261 6.41 10.05 -35.63
C ARG A 261 7.19 11.04 -36.49
N ALA A 262 6.63 12.22 -36.80
CA ALA A 262 7.29 13.27 -37.53
C ALA A 262 8.53 13.82 -36.79
N THR A 263 8.35 14.21 -35.51
CA THR A 263 9.45 14.69 -34.66
C THR A 263 10.60 13.66 -34.54
N ARG A 264 10.29 12.38 -34.53
CA ARG A 264 11.32 11.31 -34.43
C ARG A 264 12.09 11.14 -35.74
N ARG A 265 11.49 11.43 -36.89
CA ARG A 265 12.17 11.38 -38.20
C ARG A 265 13.17 12.55 -38.36
N GLU A 266 12.85 13.72 -37.81
CA GLU A 266 13.72 14.92 -37.89
C GLU A 266 14.97 14.82 -37.01
N VAL A 267 14.93 13.97 -35.94
CA VAL A 267 16.05 13.79 -34.99
C VAL A 267 17.00 12.66 -35.39
N ARG A 268 16.63 11.85 -36.40
CA ARG A 268 17.50 10.81 -36.97
C ARG A 268 18.25 11.30 -38.18
#